data_e6152c57b2108a7291a61aa7b81301e4
#
_entry.id   e6152c57b2108a7291a61aa7b81301e4
#
_cell.length_a   1.000
_cell.length_b   1.000
_cell.length_c   1.000
_cell.angle_alpha   90.00
_cell.angle_beta   90.00
_cell.angle_gamma   90.00
#
_symmetry.space_group_name_H-M   'P 1'
#
loop_
_entity.id
_entity.type
_entity.pdbx_description
1 polymer ?
#
loop_
_entity_poly.entity_id
_entity_poly.type
_entity_poly.pdbx_seq_one_letter_code
_entity_poly.pdbx_strand_id
1 'polypeptide(L)'
;MKTTTKESTKIKILKTAFSFYKKPCLTHVSLGDIAKKAGISKAAIFKHFRNKEELLTQMEDHFFSVVADFILSTYKNLADAIWAKDVSIYRIILRNSVKTFFENPEYLFYMLSLLAYAQKGNYYLREKLNHKLEERGLSLCLIGSSLGVNYSTEQSQIFDISKHTAISYAFASTFFFLSYHILNSENTEMPDKKEVLCTFLADLLDFGFYKPENRISTERMKEIEKSAVIDFSKIPEPNPFFKALASIVNTCGLPGVTIERLAKELGMAKSSLYTYSSSKNEFIFNLLREELTSMISVLNQVCKNFKNNVELSYAFIYTATQYFLNRKDVLVTFQWIRMTGRIFPDTKNLAENIIQNLDDDADSFGLQENDTSSFKMQKETFYSWLSAVASSFVLQKNNHNLSDEQIFEIIRICFSYIQSGLTNCNSNK
;
A
#
# COMPACT_ATOMS: atom_id res chain seq x y z
N MET A 1 -21.37 28.31 27.18
CA MET A 1 -20.17 27.61 27.71
C MET A 1 -20.25 26.07 27.74
N LYS A 2 -21.43 25.43 27.84
CA LYS A 2 -21.54 23.94 27.87
C LYS A 2 -21.34 23.24 26.53
N THR A 3 -21.57 23.92 25.42
CA THR A 3 -21.44 23.37 24.06
C THR A 3 -19.96 23.11 23.65
N THR A 4 -19.07 24.02 24.01
CA THR A 4 -17.63 23.93 23.69
C THR A 4 -16.93 22.74 24.38
N THR A 5 -17.33 22.44 25.61
CA THR A 5 -16.73 21.32 26.38
C THR A 5 -17.17 19.94 25.81
N LYS A 6 -18.42 19.84 25.35
CA LYS A 6 -18.97 18.60 24.80
C LYS A 6 -18.38 18.26 23.42
N GLU A 7 -18.17 19.29 22.59
CA GLU A 7 -17.54 19.15 21.28
C GLU A 7 -16.04 18.79 21.41
N SER A 8 -15.34 19.44 22.31
CA SER A 8 -13.95 19.12 22.63
C SER A 8 -13.76 17.67 23.13
N THR A 9 -14.68 17.12 23.94
CA THR A 9 -14.61 15.74 24.41
C THR A 9 -14.83 14.74 23.29
N LYS A 10 -15.77 15.00 22.38
CA LYS A 10 -16.02 14.16 21.20
C LYS A 10 -14.78 14.08 20.30
N ILE A 11 -14.18 15.23 19.99
CA ILE A 11 -12.94 15.29 19.21
C ILE A 11 -11.80 14.57 19.91
N LYS A 12 -11.67 14.71 21.23
CA LYS A 12 -10.68 13.98 22.04
C LYS A 12 -10.86 12.47 21.92
N ILE A 13 -12.09 11.97 21.96
CA ILE A 13 -12.38 10.53 21.78
C ILE A 13 -11.95 10.07 20.39
N LEU A 14 -12.30 10.81 19.33
CA LEU A 14 -11.92 10.48 17.96
C LEU A 14 -10.39 10.45 17.79
N LYS A 15 -9.67 11.49 18.22
CA LYS A 15 -8.22 11.53 18.18
C LYS A 15 -7.59 10.39 18.96
N THR A 16 -8.15 10.04 20.12
CA THR A 16 -7.68 8.89 20.90
C THR A 16 -7.92 7.58 20.15
N ALA A 17 -9.08 7.41 19.51
CA ALA A 17 -9.37 6.23 18.69
C ALA A 17 -8.39 6.14 17.50
N PHE A 18 -8.12 7.22 16.78
CA PHE A 18 -7.10 7.23 15.73
C PHE A 18 -5.70 6.90 16.25
N SER A 19 -5.34 7.33 17.46
CA SER A 19 -4.01 7.05 18.02
C SER A 19 -3.70 5.55 18.22
N PHE A 20 -4.68 4.67 18.10
CA PHE A 20 -4.48 3.22 18.04
C PHE A 20 -3.98 2.75 16.65
N TYR A 21 -4.08 3.60 15.64
CA TYR A 21 -3.54 3.36 14.30
C TYR A 21 -2.12 3.91 14.09
N LYS A 22 -1.45 4.42 15.12
CA LYS A 22 -0.03 4.87 15.01
C LYS A 22 0.94 3.74 14.66
N LYS A 23 0.57 2.51 15.00
CA LYS A 23 1.21 1.28 14.49
C LYS A 23 0.10 0.46 13.83
N PRO A 24 0.40 -0.27 12.78
CA PRO A 24 -0.57 -1.15 12.16
C PRO A 24 -1.02 -2.21 13.17
N CYS A 25 -1.97 -1.88 13.98
CA CYS A 25 -2.51 -2.76 15.03
C CYS A 25 -4.01 -2.60 15.07
N LEU A 26 -4.68 -3.61 14.66
CA LEU A 26 -5.97 -3.39 14.11
C LEU A 26 -7.13 -3.97 14.83
N THR A 27 -6.95 -4.85 15.69
CA THR A 27 -8.04 -5.81 15.68
C THR A 27 -9.01 -5.75 16.83
N HIS A 28 -8.76 -5.15 17.93
CA HIS A 28 -9.70 -5.22 19.05
C HIS A 28 -9.62 -4.03 20.00
N VAL A 29 -9.53 -2.82 19.46
CA VAL A 29 -9.72 -1.65 20.31
C VAL A 29 -11.17 -1.62 20.76
N SER A 30 -11.38 -1.86 22.03
CA SER A 30 -12.70 -1.75 22.64
C SER A 30 -12.99 -0.29 23.01
N LEU A 31 -14.28 0.04 23.18
CA LEU A 31 -14.64 1.34 23.75
C LEU A 31 -14.02 1.56 25.13
N GLY A 32 -13.77 0.46 25.87
CA GLY A 32 -13.08 0.51 27.16
C GLY A 32 -11.62 0.94 27.03
N ASP A 33 -10.90 0.43 26.04
CA ASP A 33 -9.51 0.80 25.79
C ASP A 33 -9.40 2.27 25.38
N ILE A 34 -10.31 2.72 24.52
CA ILE A 34 -10.40 4.12 24.11
C ILE A 34 -10.69 5.01 25.32
N ALA A 35 -11.65 4.64 26.18
CA ALA A 35 -11.99 5.38 27.39
C ALA A 35 -10.77 5.49 28.31
N LYS A 36 -10.11 4.35 28.60
CA LYS A 36 -8.91 4.28 29.44
C LYS A 36 -7.81 5.20 28.88
N LYS A 37 -7.53 5.13 27.58
CA LYS A 37 -6.48 5.95 26.95
C LYS A 37 -6.87 7.44 26.87
N ALA A 38 -8.17 7.75 26.71
CA ALA A 38 -8.68 9.12 26.72
C ALA A 38 -8.75 9.74 28.13
N GLY A 39 -8.56 8.93 29.19
CA GLY A 39 -8.71 9.39 30.56
C GLY A 39 -10.15 9.74 30.94
N ILE A 40 -11.14 9.00 30.40
CA ILE A 40 -12.56 9.19 30.66
C ILE A 40 -13.22 7.85 31.02
N SER A 41 -14.42 7.90 31.62
CA SER A 41 -15.18 6.67 31.88
C SER A 41 -15.78 6.11 30.58
N LYS A 42 -15.99 4.78 30.52
CA LYS A 42 -16.71 4.15 29.41
C LYS A 42 -18.10 4.73 29.22
N ALA A 43 -18.78 5.10 30.33
CA ALA A 43 -20.07 5.78 30.29
C ALA A 43 -20.01 7.16 29.63
N ALA A 44 -18.88 7.87 29.73
CA ALA A 44 -18.68 9.14 29.06
C ALA A 44 -18.61 8.99 27.54
N ILE A 45 -18.06 7.89 27.02
CA ILE A 45 -18.09 7.60 25.57
C ILE A 45 -19.52 7.44 25.09
N PHE A 46 -20.38 6.71 25.82
CA PHE A 46 -21.77 6.49 25.44
C PHE A 46 -22.63 7.77 25.44
N LYS A 47 -22.16 8.84 26.05
CA LYS A 47 -22.80 10.17 25.91
C LYS A 47 -22.59 10.79 24.52
N HIS A 48 -21.55 10.34 23.79
CA HIS A 48 -21.17 10.90 22.48
C HIS A 48 -21.43 9.92 21.33
N PHE A 49 -21.38 8.61 21.60
CA PHE A 49 -21.53 7.55 20.59
C PHE A 49 -22.40 6.43 21.19
N ARG A 50 -23.47 6.06 20.49
CA ARG A 50 -24.43 5.03 20.95
C ARG A 50 -23.77 3.65 21.06
N ASN A 51 -22.88 3.34 20.13
CA ASN A 51 -22.18 2.06 20.05
C ASN A 51 -20.82 2.24 19.32
N LYS A 52 -20.11 1.12 19.14
CA LYS A 52 -18.82 1.11 18.46
C LYS A 52 -18.96 1.43 16.96
N GLU A 53 -20.03 0.98 16.32
CA GLU A 53 -20.30 1.23 14.91
C GLU A 53 -20.46 2.73 14.62
N GLU A 54 -21.19 3.44 15.47
CA GLU A 54 -21.32 4.89 15.36
C GLU A 54 -19.97 5.61 15.51
N LEU A 55 -19.14 5.15 16.46
CA LEU A 55 -17.77 5.68 16.60
C LEU A 55 -16.97 5.47 15.31
N LEU A 56 -17.00 4.26 14.75
CA LEU A 56 -16.26 3.92 13.52
C LEU A 56 -16.77 4.74 12.32
N THR A 57 -18.09 4.92 12.19
CA THR A 57 -18.69 5.78 11.15
C THR A 57 -18.23 7.23 11.29
N GLN A 58 -18.16 7.75 12.50
CA GLN A 58 -17.70 9.11 12.75
C GLN A 58 -16.18 9.28 12.61
N MET A 59 -15.40 8.23 12.90
CA MET A 59 -13.98 8.22 12.56
C MET A 59 -13.78 8.29 11.04
N GLU A 60 -14.51 7.48 10.29
CA GLU A 60 -14.45 7.48 8.83
C GLU A 60 -14.84 8.86 8.26
N ASP A 61 -15.93 9.46 8.73
CA ASP A 61 -16.38 10.79 8.32
C ASP A 61 -15.33 11.87 8.64
N HIS A 62 -14.75 11.84 9.83
CA HIS A 62 -13.67 12.74 10.23
C HIS A 62 -12.43 12.55 9.35
N PHE A 63 -12.04 11.31 9.07
CA PHE A 63 -10.90 11.01 8.20
C PHE A 63 -11.08 11.59 6.80
N PHE A 64 -12.24 11.39 6.18
CA PHE A 64 -12.51 11.96 4.86
C PHE A 64 -12.58 13.50 4.88
N SER A 65 -13.01 14.10 5.97
CA SER A 65 -12.93 15.55 6.13
C SER A 65 -11.46 16.02 6.17
N VAL A 66 -10.59 15.35 6.92
CA VAL A 66 -9.17 15.68 6.97
C VAL A 66 -8.50 15.49 5.60
N VAL A 67 -8.82 14.40 4.89
CA VAL A 67 -8.29 14.16 3.54
C VAL A 67 -8.78 15.23 2.55
N ALA A 68 -10.05 15.63 2.63
CA ALA A 68 -10.60 16.70 1.78
C ALA A 68 -9.94 18.06 2.06
N ASP A 69 -9.67 18.41 3.33
CA ASP A 69 -8.92 19.61 3.69
C ASP A 69 -7.48 19.57 3.17
N PHE A 70 -6.84 18.41 3.26
CA PHE A 70 -5.52 18.18 2.68
C PHE A 70 -5.51 18.37 1.16
N ILE A 71 -6.47 17.77 0.45
CA ILE A 71 -6.61 17.92 -1.00
C ILE A 71 -6.85 19.37 -1.38
N LEU A 72 -7.76 20.07 -0.66
CA LEU A 72 -8.03 21.47 -0.90
C LEU A 72 -6.79 22.35 -0.72
N SER A 73 -6.03 22.14 0.35
CA SER A 73 -4.79 22.90 0.58
C SER A 73 -3.74 22.63 -0.50
N THR A 74 -3.62 21.37 -0.91
CA THR A 74 -2.72 20.95 -1.99
C THR A 74 -3.15 21.57 -3.32
N TYR A 75 -4.45 21.56 -3.62
CA TYR A 75 -4.99 22.15 -4.85
C TYR A 75 -4.77 23.66 -4.93
N LYS A 76 -4.90 24.39 -3.82
CA LYS A 76 -4.58 25.81 -3.75
C LYS A 76 -3.10 26.08 -4.05
N ASN A 77 -2.21 25.34 -3.40
CA ASN A 77 -0.76 25.45 -3.63
C ASN A 77 -0.39 25.11 -5.08
N LEU A 78 -1.11 24.16 -5.67
CA LEU A 78 -0.93 23.74 -7.06
C LEU A 78 -1.36 24.83 -8.04
N ALA A 79 -2.48 25.50 -7.78
CA ALA A 79 -2.94 26.61 -8.61
C ALA A 79 -1.89 27.73 -8.65
N ASP A 80 -1.32 28.09 -7.50
CA ASP A 80 -0.26 29.10 -7.41
C ASP A 80 1.00 28.66 -8.19
N ALA A 81 1.38 27.39 -8.13
CA ALA A 81 2.55 26.85 -8.85
C ALA A 81 2.34 26.76 -10.38
N ILE A 82 1.13 26.41 -10.82
CA ILE A 82 0.79 26.41 -12.27
C ILE A 82 0.92 27.82 -12.85
N TRP A 83 0.51 28.85 -12.11
CA TRP A 83 0.69 30.25 -12.53
C TRP A 83 2.18 30.65 -12.59
N ALA A 84 3.01 30.12 -11.70
CA ALA A 84 4.45 30.37 -11.64
C ALA A 84 5.28 29.60 -12.71
N LYS A 85 4.70 28.66 -13.42
CA LYS A 85 5.31 27.83 -14.49
C LYS A 85 6.51 26.93 -14.08
N ASP A 86 6.79 26.71 -12.80
CA ASP A 86 8.14 26.31 -12.40
C ASP A 86 8.28 25.07 -11.51
N VAL A 87 7.19 24.35 -11.16
CA VAL A 87 7.30 23.21 -10.23
C VAL A 87 6.54 21.99 -10.74
N SER A 88 7.21 20.82 -10.67
CA SER A 88 6.54 19.52 -10.89
C SER A 88 5.33 19.38 -9.95
N ILE A 89 4.16 19.16 -10.52
CA ILE A 89 2.90 18.95 -9.81
C ILE A 89 3.04 17.85 -8.76
N TYR A 90 3.76 16.77 -9.11
CA TYR A 90 4.01 15.66 -8.20
C TYR A 90 4.82 16.07 -6.98
N ARG A 91 5.80 16.97 -7.10
CA ARG A 91 6.63 17.44 -5.98
C ARG A 91 5.79 18.15 -4.91
N ILE A 92 4.81 18.95 -5.32
CA ILE A 92 3.89 19.63 -4.39
C ILE A 92 3.00 18.61 -3.67
N ILE A 93 2.40 17.68 -4.42
CA ILE A 93 1.55 16.62 -3.86
C ILE A 93 2.35 15.76 -2.88
N LEU A 94 3.58 15.35 -3.26
CA LEU A 94 4.45 14.54 -2.42
C LEU A 94 4.85 15.25 -1.14
N ARG A 95 5.33 16.50 -1.25
CA ARG A 95 5.74 17.29 -0.08
C ARG A 95 4.59 17.44 0.93
N ASN A 96 3.40 17.76 0.45
CA ASN A 96 2.23 17.89 1.30
C ASN A 96 1.82 16.53 1.90
N SER A 97 1.87 15.44 1.12
CA SER A 97 1.56 14.09 1.60
C SER A 97 2.55 13.63 2.67
N VAL A 98 3.84 13.77 2.40
CA VAL A 98 4.89 13.41 3.36
C VAL A 98 4.72 14.19 4.66
N LYS A 99 4.57 15.52 4.57
CA LYS A 99 4.37 16.38 5.76
C LYS A 99 3.15 15.91 6.57
N THR A 100 2.01 15.76 5.92
CA THR A 100 0.74 15.43 6.58
C THR A 100 0.81 14.07 7.29
N PHE A 101 1.32 13.05 6.63
CA PHE A 101 1.37 11.70 7.18
C PHE A 101 2.51 11.46 8.18
N PHE A 102 3.62 12.19 8.07
CA PHE A 102 4.63 12.18 9.14
C PHE A 102 4.14 12.83 10.43
N GLU A 103 3.37 13.91 10.31
CA GLU A 103 2.79 14.59 11.48
C GLU A 103 1.61 13.80 12.07
N ASN A 104 0.92 13.00 11.24
CA ASN A 104 -0.28 12.25 11.63
C ASN A 104 -0.22 10.80 11.09
N PRO A 105 0.73 9.97 11.56
CA PRO A 105 0.91 8.60 11.06
C PRO A 105 -0.34 7.73 11.23
N GLU A 106 -1.18 8.02 12.21
CA GLU A 106 -2.43 7.33 12.43
C GLU A 106 -3.40 7.45 11.24
N TYR A 107 -3.40 8.56 10.52
CA TYR A 107 -4.22 8.70 9.32
C TYR A 107 -3.70 7.89 8.14
N LEU A 108 -2.37 7.76 7.99
CA LEU A 108 -1.78 6.88 6.99
C LEU A 108 -2.23 5.44 7.20
N PHE A 109 -2.03 4.90 8.41
CA PHE A 109 -2.36 3.50 8.68
C PHE A 109 -3.87 3.25 8.70
N TYR A 110 -4.68 4.24 9.12
CA TYR A 110 -6.12 4.15 8.99
C TYR A 110 -6.55 4.10 7.51
N MET A 111 -6.00 4.94 6.65
CA MET A 111 -6.26 4.92 5.21
C MET A 111 -5.87 3.58 4.57
N LEU A 112 -4.67 3.08 4.88
CA LEU A 112 -4.23 1.78 4.39
C LEU A 112 -5.18 0.67 4.86
N SER A 113 -5.72 0.75 6.09
CA SER A 113 -6.72 -0.19 6.59
C SER A 113 -8.03 -0.08 5.81
N LEU A 114 -8.53 1.13 5.53
CA LEU A 114 -9.74 1.32 4.72
C LEU A 114 -9.59 0.73 3.32
N LEU A 115 -8.45 0.96 2.67
CA LEU A 115 -8.17 0.42 1.33
C LEU A 115 -8.11 -1.11 1.31
N ALA A 116 -7.57 -1.73 2.39
CA ALA A 116 -7.51 -3.19 2.50
C ALA A 116 -8.87 -3.83 2.83
N TYR A 117 -9.73 -3.09 3.53
CA TYR A 117 -11.01 -3.61 4.04
C TYR A 117 -12.23 -3.05 3.33
N ALA A 118 -12.05 -2.42 2.19
CA ALA A 118 -13.15 -1.84 1.44
C ALA A 118 -14.11 -2.92 0.89
N GLN A 119 -14.88 -3.52 1.79
CA GLN A 119 -15.98 -4.44 1.44
C GLN A 119 -16.98 -3.80 0.46
N LYS A 120 -17.08 -2.47 0.52
CA LYS A 120 -17.98 -1.67 -0.34
C LYS A 120 -17.32 -1.22 -1.63
N GLY A 121 -16.07 -1.66 -1.89
CA GLY A 121 -15.30 -1.28 -3.07
C GLY A 121 -14.74 0.16 -3.01
N ASN A 122 -13.78 0.43 -3.90
CA ASN A 122 -13.17 1.76 -4.03
C ASN A 122 -14.20 2.85 -4.42
N TYR A 123 -15.32 2.46 -5.02
CA TYR A 123 -16.39 3.38 -5.38
C TYR A 123 -16.98 4.10 -4.15
N TYR A 124 -17.29 3.34 -3.09
CA TYR A 124 -17.83 3.91 -1.86
C TYR A 124 -16.88 4.93 -1.21
N LEU A 125 -15.58 4.59 -1.12
CA LEU A 125 -14.57 5.51 -0.55
C LEU A 125 -14.44 6.77 -1.41
N ARG A 126 -14.50 6.61 -2.73
CA ARG A 126 -14.47 7.70 -3.69
C ARG A 126 -15.68 8.61 -3.58
N GLU A 127 -16.88 8.06 -3.47
CA GLU A 127 -18.10 8.86 -3.27
C GLU A 127 -18.05 9.67 -1.98
N LYS A 128 -17.64 9.04 -0.87
CA LYS A 128 -17.48 9.74 0.41
C LYS A 128 -16.48 10.89 0.31
N LEU A 129 -15.34 10.65 -0.32
CA LEU A 129 -14.33 11.70 -0.51
C LEU A 129 -14.88 12.82 -1.40
N ASN A 130 -15.55 12.48 -2.51
CA ASN A 130 -16.13 13.47 -3.40
C ASN A 130 -17.18 14.35 -2.69
N HIS A 131 -18.06 13.74 -1.90
CA HIS A 131 -19.03 14.48 -1.08
C HIS A 131 -18.34 15.48 -0.12
N LYS A 132 -17.25 15.05 0.54
CA LYS A 132 -16.48 15.95 1.43
C LYS A 132 -15.76 17.08 0.68
N LEU A 133 -15.36 16.84 -0.55
CA LEU A 133 -14.78 17.86 -1.42
C LEU A 133 -15.84 18.85 -1.93
N GLU A 134 -17.04 18.37 -2.28
CA GLU A 134 -18.15 19.20 -2.70
C GLU A 134 -18.62 20.15 -1.60
N GLU A 135 -18.63 19.70 -0.33
CA GLU A 135 -18.86 20.58 0.83
C GLU A 135 -17.86 21.76 0.89
N ARG A 136 -16.72 21.67 0.20
CA ARG A 136 -15.62 22.66 0.14
C ARG A 136 -15.53 23.38 -1.21
N GLY A 137 -16.49 23.16 -2.10
CA GLY A 137 -16.52 23.74 -3.44
C GLY A 137 -15.56 23.11 -4.43
N LEU A 138 -15.07 21.88 -4.16
CA LEU A 138 -14.25 21.08 -5.05
C LEU A 138 -14.96 19.78 -5.40
N SER A 139 -14.51 19.13 -6.50
CA SER A 139 -14.89 17.75 -6.81
C SER A 139 -13.71 16.99 -7.35
N LEU A 140 -13.73 15.66 -7.24
CA LEU A 140 -12.70 14.81 -7.86
C LEU A 140 -12.67 14.97 -9.38
N CYS A 141 -13.83 15.25 -9.99
CA CYS A 141 -13.93 15.53 -11.43
C CYS A 141 -13.17 16.81 -11.80
N LEU A 142 -13.36 17.88 -11.04
CA LEU A 142 -12.68 19.17 -11.26
C LEU A 142 -11.17 19.04 -11.08
N ILE A 143 -10.73 18.35 -10.02
CA ILE A 143 -9.32 18.08 -9.74
C ILE A 143 -8.71 17.23 -10.87
N GLY A 144 -9.42 16.19 -11.29
CA GLY A 144 -8.97 15.31 -12.38
C GLY A 144 -8.82 16.06 -13.69
N SER A 145 -9.81 16.89 -14.05
CA SER A 145 -9.74 17.70 -15.28
C SER A 145 -8.56 18.67 -15.26
N SER A 146 -8.27 19.28 -14.11
CA SER A 146 -7.10 20.17 -13.95
C SER A 146 -5.76 19.46 -14.09
N LEU A 147 -5.73 18.16 -13.76
CA LEU A 147 -4.55 17.31 -13.89
C LEU A 147 -4.50 16.52 -15.23
N GLY A 148 -5.40 16.83 -16.16
CA GLY A 148 -5.53 16.11 -17.42
C GLY A 148 -6.08 14.69 -17.27
N VAL A 149 -6.68 14.36 -16.14
CA VAL A 149 -7.30 13.06 -15.84
C VAL A 149 -8.81 13.23 -15.84
N ASN A 150 -9.49 12.67 -16.84
CA ASN A 150 -10.95 12.68 -16.86
C ASN A 150 -11.52 11.71 -15.84
N TYR A 151 -11.98 12.22 -14.72
CA TYR A 151 -12.80 11.49 -13.77
C TYR A 151 -14.28 11.67 -14.13
N SER A 152 -14.81 10.87 -15.07
CA SER A 152 -16.25 10.83 -15.24
C SER A 152 -16.88 9.93 -14.19
N THR A 153 -18.04 10.34 -13.71
CA THR A 153 -18.91 9.56 -12.82
C THR A 153 -19.65 8.43 -13.56
N GLU A 154 -19.56 8.39 -14.88
CA GLU A 154 -20.23 7.40 -15.71
C GLU A 154 -19.33 6.20 -16.02
N GLN A 155 -19.89 5.00 -15.89
CA GLN A 155 -19.25 3.70 -16.14
C GLN A 155 -18.79 3.47 -17.61
N SER A 156 -18.98 4.45 -18.49
CA SER A 156 -18.82 4.29 -19.94
C SER A 156 -17.51 4.82 -20.53
N GLN A 157 -16.55 5.33 -19.72
CA GLN A 157 -15.26 5.76 -20.24
C GLN A 157 -14.31 4.58 -20.44
N ILE A 158 -13.69 4.54 -21.62
CA ILE A 158 -12.59 3.63 -21.94
C ILE A 158 -11.54 3.73 -20.84
N PHE A 159 -11.25 2.61 -20.17
CA PHE A 159 -10.26 2.52 -19.11
C PHE A 159 -8.87 2.82 -19.71
N ASP A 160 -8.30 3.98 -19.39
CA ASP A 160 -6.95 4.34 -19.80
C ASP A 160 -5.93 3.65 -18.90
N ILE A 161 -5.43 2.51 -19.37
CA ILE A 161 -4.46 1.68 -18.66
C ILE A 161 -3.22 2.49 -18.28
N SER A 162 -2.70 3.34 -19.17
CA SER A 162 -1.47 4.10 -18.90
C SER A 162 -1.64 5.11 -17.78
N LYS A 163 -2.72 5.91 -17.82
CA LYS A 163 -3.01 6.89 -16.76
C LYS A 163 -3.30 6.21 -15.42
N HIS A 164 -4.09 5.13 -15.46
CA HIS A 164 -4.37 4.35 -14.25
C HIS A 164 -3.08 3.80 -13.64
N THR A 165 -2.20 3.24 -14.48
CA THR A 165 -0.93 2.69 -14.03
C THR A 165 -0.04 3.77 -13.42
N ALA A 166 0.06 4.95 -14.04
CA ALA A 166 0.87 6.05 -13.53
C ALA A 166 0.39 6.51 -12.12
N ILE A 167 -0.91 6.72 -11.96
CA ILE A 167 -1.50 7.14 -10.69
C ILE A 167 -1.31 6.05 -9.62
N SER A 168 -1.59 4.80 -9.96
CA SER A 168 -1.48 3.68 -9.02
C SER A 168 -0.03 3.41 -8.62
N TYR A 169 0.92 3.55 -9.54
CA TYR A 169 2.35 3.44 -9.27
C TYR A 169 2.84 4.54 -8.32
N ALA A 170 2.49 5.81 -8.62
CA ALA A 170 2.86 6.93 -7.76
C ALA A 170 2.30 6.78 -6.35
N PHE A 171 1.03 6.36 -6.25
CA PHE A 171 0.35 6.11 -4.99
C PHE A 171 1.00 4.96 -4.21
N ALA A 172 1.16 3.78 -4.84
CA ALA A 172 1.75 2.61 -4.21
C ALA A 172 3.18 2.88 -3.71
N SER A 173 3.99 3.58 -4.51
CA SER A 173 5.36 3.94 -4.16
C SER A 173 5.40 4.92 -2.99
N THR A 174 4.62 5.99 -3.05
CA THR A 174 4.56 6.99 -1.98
C THR A 174 4.15 6.36 -0.65
N PHE A 175 3.10 5.55 -0.65
CA PHE A 175 2.61 4.93 0.60
C PHE A 175 3.51 3.82 1.11
N PHE A 176 4.19 3.10 0.22
CA PHE A 176 5.20 2.12 0.64
C PHE A 176 6.33 2.80 1.41
N PHE A 177 6.96 3.82 0.82
CA PHE A 177 8.09 4.48 1.43
C PHE A 177 7.73 5.30 2.67
N LEU A 178 6.58 5.96 2.67
CA LEU A 178 6.04 6.62 3.87
C LEU A 178 5.89 5.64 5.04
N SER A 179 5.22 4.50 4.80
CA SER A 179 5.00 3.48 5.81
C SER A 179 6.33 2.91 6.31
N TYR A 180 7.25 2.60 5.39
CA TYR A 180 8.57 2.08 5.71
C TYR A 180 9.36 3.04 6.61
N HIS A 181 9.40 4.33 6.23
CA HIS A 181 10.10 5.33 7.02
C HIS A 181 9.47 5.58 8.39
N ILE A 182 8.14 5.67 8.47
CA ILE A 182 7.44 5.87 9.75
C ILE A 182 7.69 4.70 10.69
N LEU A 183 7.66 3.45 10.18
CA LEU A 183 7.87 2.26 11.00
C LEU A 183 9.32 2.07 11.47
N ASN A 184 10.29 2.53 10.69
CA ASN A 184 11.71 2.40 10.98
C ASN A 184 12.32 3.67 11.61
N SER A 185 11.53 4.72 11.84
CA SER A 185 12.03 6.02 12.34
C SER A 185 12.50 6.01 13.78
N GLU A 186 12.14 5.00 14.58
CA GLU A 186 12.51 4.91 15.99
C GLU A 186 14.04 4.68 16.20
N ASN A 187 14.79 4.28 15.16
CA ASN A 187 16.19 3.84 15.29
C ASN A 187 17.25 4.80 14.71
N THR A 188 16.89 5.95 14.15
CA THR A 188 17.87 6.85 13.53
C THR A 188 17.54 8.31 13.77
N GLU A 189 18.45 9.03 14.42
CA GLU A 189 18.45 10.49 14.57
C GLU A 189 18.97 11.14 13.27
N MET A 190 18.11 11.29 12.25
CA MET A 190 18.41 12.14 11.09
C MET A 190 17.57 13.42 11.15
N PRO A 191 18.18 14.62 11.14
CA PRO A 191 17.46 15.88 11.37
C PRO A 191 16.44 16.23 10.31
N ASP A 192 16.51 15.64 9.10
CA ASP A 192 15.68 16.07 7.96
C ASP A 192 15.07 14.92 7.13
N LYS A 193 14.63 13.88 7.84
CA LYS A 193 14.04 12.67 7.19
C LYS A 193 12.90 12.98 6.23
N LYS A 194 12.12 14.02 6.49
CA LYS A 194 10.97 14.39 5.65
C LYS A 194 11.42 14.91 4.30
N GLU A 195 12.41 15.81 4.30
CA GLU A 195 12.91 16.43 3.07
C GLU A 195 13.69 15.43 2.22
N VAL A 196 14.50 14.59 2.87
CA VAL A 196 15.21 13.47 2.21
C VAL A 196 14.21 12.52 1.52
N LEU A 197 13.15 12.13 2.21
CA LEU A 197 12.12 11.27 1.62
C LEU A 197 11.35 11.98 0.49
N CYS A 198 11.03 13.27 0.66
CA CYS A 198 10.36 14.05 -0.39
C CYS A 198 11.21 14.12 -1.65
N THR A 199 12.50 14.42 -1.51
CA THR A 199 13.44 14.52 -2.64
C THR A 199 13.57 13.16 -3.33
N PHE A 200 13.81 12.10 -2.56
CA PHE A 200 13.90 10.74 -3.09
C PHE A 200 12.65 10.33 -3.89
N LEU A 201 11.46 10.51 -3.30
CA LEU A 201 10.20 10.16 -3.98
C LEU A 201 9.96 11.00 -5.23
N ALA A 202 10.29 12.29 -5.17
CA ALA A 202 10.15 13.16 -6.32
C ALA A 202 11.09 12.72 -7.46
N ASP A 203 12.34 12.43 -7.16
CA ASP A 203 13.33 11.99 -8.14
C ASP A 203 12.98 10.63 -8.71
N LEU A 204 12.51 9.69 -7.87
CA LEU A 204 12.00 8.38 -8.32
C LEU A 204 10.83 8.53 -9.31
N LEU A 205 9.88 9.41 -9.03
CA LEU A 205 8.72 9.61 -9.89
C LEU A 205 9.02 10.45 -11.14
N ASP A 206 9.93 11.40 -11.06
CA ASP A 206 10.29 12.24 -12.20
C ASP A 206 11.27 11.54 -13.15
N PHE A 207 12.28 10.85 -12.65
CA PHE A 207 13.41 10.31 -13.42
C PHE A 207 13.51 8.80 -13.47
N GLY A 208 12.83 8.11 -12.56
CA GLY A 208 12.92 6.66 -12.41
C GLY A 208 14.16 6.22 -11.63
N PHE A 209 14.36 4.90 -11.60
CA PHE A 209 15.39 4.28 -10.78
C PHE A 209 16.68 3.98 -11.54
N TYR A 210 16.60 3.80 -12.86
CA TYR A 210 17.73 3.34 -13.67
C TYR A 210 18.25 4.41 -14.64
N LYS A 211 19.59 4.48 -14.75
CA LYS A 211 20.25 5.32 -15.77
C LYS A 211 19.81 4.91 -17.18
N PRO A 212 19.73 5.85 -18.15
CA PRO A 212 19.24 5.56 -19.50
C PRO A 212 19.95 4.38 -20.19
N GLU A 213 21.26 4.26 -20.02
CA GLU A 213 22.12 3.21 -20.60
C GLU A 213 21.82 1.80 -20.05
N ASN A 214 21.21 1.71 -18.85
CA ASN A 214 20.90 0.43 -18.20
C ASN A 214 19.44 0.00 -18.45
N ARG A 215 18.61 0.83 -19.10
CA ARG A 215 17.19 0.53 -19.32
C ARG A 215 17.00 -0.54 -20.38
N ILE A 216 15.98 -1.38 -20.18
CA ILE A 216 15.59 -2.42 -21.13
C ILE A 216 14.35 -1.99 -21.94
N SER A 217 14.29 -2.42 -23.20
CA SER A 217 13.16 -2.13 -24.10
C SER A 217 11.94 -3.01 -23.76
N THR A 218 10.78 -2.61 -24.29
CA THR A 218 9.54 -3.41 -24.17
C THR A 218 9.70 -4.78 -24.83
N GLU A 219 10.44 -4.89 -25.93
CA GLU A 219 10.74 -6.15 -26.61
C GLU A 219 11.55 -7.06 -25.71
N ARG A 220 12.57 -6.50 -25.02
CA ARG A 220 13.37 -7.25 -24.07
C ARG A 220 12.53 -7.71 -22.87
N MET A 221 11.62 -6.89 -22.36
CA MET A 221 10.67 -7.31 -21.33
C MET A 221 9.85 -8.53 -21.77
N LYS A 222 9.31 -8.53 -23.00
CA LYS A 222 8.54 -9.66 -23.54
C LYS A 222 9.39 -10.93 -23.72
N GLU A 223 10.69 -10.82 -23.99
CA GLU A 223 11.61 -11.94 -24.03
C GLU A 223 11.81 -12.53 -22.62
N ILE A 224 12.00 -11.68 -21.62
CA ILE A 224 12.10 -12.07 -20.21
C ILE A 224 10.84 -12.80 -19.76
N GLU A 225 9.66 -12.29 -20.10
CA GLU A 225 8.37 -12.92 -19.78
C GLU A 225 8.29 -14.36 -20.26
N LYS A 226 8.79 -14.66 -21.46
CA LYS A 226 8.80 -16.04 -22.02
C LYS A 226 9.66 -17.01 -21.20
N SER A 227 10.71 -16.52 -20.56
CA SER A 227 11.63 -17.33 -19.75
C SER A 227 11.31 -17.30 -18.26
N ALA A 228 10.50 -16.33 -17.82
CA ALA A 228 10.12 -16.12 -16.43
C ALA A 228 8.74 -16.72 -16.08
N VAL A 229 8.34 -17.80 -16.74
CA VAL A 229 7.06 -18.48 -16.51
C VAL A 229 7.17 -19.41 -15.31
N ILE A 230 6.18 -19.34 -14.41
CA ILE A 230 6.06 -20.26 -13.26
C ILE A 230 5.29 -21.51 -13.68
N ASP A 231 5.87 -22.66 -13.43
CA ASP A 231 5.16 -23.94 -13.52
C ASP A 231 4.47 -24.25 -12.18
N PHE A 232 3.25 -23.79 -12.04
CA PHE A 232 2.46 -23.98 -10.81
C PHE A 232 2.14 -25.44 -10.51
N SER A 233 2.24 -26.36 -11.48
CA SER A 233 2.03 -27.80 -11.22
C SER A 233 3.10 -28.40 -10.29
N LYS A 234 4.24 -27.74 -10.18
CA LYS A 234 5.37 -28.15 -9.31
C LYS A 234 5.35 -27.48 -7.94
N ILE A 235 4.41 -26.56 -7.70
CA ILE A 235 4.30 -25.83 -6.45
C ILE A 235 3.15 -26.40 -5.65
N PRO A 236 3.34 -26.79 -4.38
CA PRO A 236 2.26 -27.28 -3.54
C PRO A 236 1.10 -26.28 -3.49
N GLU A 237 -0.12 -26.81 -3.46
CA GLU A 237 -1.30 -25.98 -3.25
C GLU A 237 -1.20 -25.23 -1.91
N PRO A 238 -1.70 -23.97 -1.84
CA PRO A 238 -1.67 -23.21 -0.60
C PRO A 238 -2.51 -23.91 0.46
N ASN A 239 -2.10 -23.75 1.70
CA ASN A 239 -2.86 -24.33 2.82
C ASN A 239 -4.32 -23.83 2.76
N PRO A 240 -5.33 -24.72 2.86
CA PRO A 240 -6.76 -24.36 2.83
C PRO A 240 -7.15 -23.26 3.83
N PHE A 241 -6.33 -23.07 4.85
CA PHE A 241 -6.48 -22.00 5.80
C PHE A 241 -6.46 -20.60 5.16
N PHE A 242 -5.66 -20.36 4.12
CA PHE A 242 -5.63 -19.06 3.42
C PHE A 242 -6.97 -18.75 2.77
N LYS A 243 -7.63 -19.75 2.18
CA LYS A 243 -8.96 -19.60 1.59
C LYS A 243 -10.00 -19.27 2.67
N ALA A 244 -9.97 -19.97 3.79
CA ALA A 244 -10.85 -19.72 4.92
C ALA A 244 -10.63 -18.32 5.53
N LEU A 245 -9.37 -17.92 5.67
CA LEU A 245 -9.00 -16.60 6.17
C LEU A 245 -9.45 -15.49 5.21
N ALA A 246 -9.20 -15.64 3.91
CA ALA A 246 -9.64 -14.69 2.90
C ALA A 246 -11.17 -14.56 2.85
N SER A 247 -11.91 -15.67 2.94
CA SER A 247 -13.39 -15.69 3.04
C SER A 247 -13.87 -14.85 4.23
N ILE A 248 -13.30 -15.05 5.41
CA ILE A 248 -13.67 -14.29 6.61
C ILE A 248 -13.31 -12.82 6.47
N VAL A 249 -12.10 -12.51 5.96
CA VAL A 249 -11.66 -11.12 5.75
C VAL A 249 -12.58 -10.41 4.76
N ASN A 250 -12.94 -11.05 3.67
CA ASN A 250 -13.84 -10.49 2.66
C ASN A 250 -15.26 -10.27 3.17
N THR A 251 -15.73 -11.10 4.10
CA THR A 251 -17.12 -11.05 4.61
C THR A 251 -17.28 -10.14 5.84
N CYS A 252 -16.34 -10.19 6.76
CA CYS A 252 -16.46 -9.56 8.08
C CYS A 252 -15.32 -8.58 8.38
N GLY A 253 -14.40 -8.38 7.44
CA GLY A 253 -13.16 -7.66 7.68
C GLY A 253 -12.22 -8.42 8.62
N LEU A 254 -11.04 -7.87 8.81
CA LEU A 254 -10.04 -8.49 9.70
C LEU A 254 -10.46 -8.59 11.18
N PRO A 255 -11.20 -7.62 11.75
CA PRO A 255 -11.75 -7.78 13.10
C PRO A 255 -12.62 -9.00 13.26
N GLY A 256 -13.20 -9.48 12.15
CA GLY A 256 -14.01 -10.69 12.12
C GLY A 256 -13.24 -12.00 12.19
N VAL A 257 -11.92 -12.00 12.04
CA VAL A 257 -11.09 -13.21 12.12
C VAL A 257 -10.95 -13.66 13.57
N THR A 258 -11.71 -14.67 13.94
CA THR A 258 -11.63 -15.34 15.24
C THR A 258 -11.31 -16.80 15.05
N ILE A 259 -10.78 -17.46 16.09
CA ILE A 259 -10.51 -18.92 16.07
C ILE A 259 -11.79 -19.70 15.81
N GLU A 260 -12.92 -19.26 16.38
CA GLU A 260 -14.22 -19.88 16.20
C GLU A 260 -14.68 -19.84 14.73
N ARG A 261 -14.54 -18.67 14.08
CA ARG A 261 -14.93 -18.54 12.67
C ARG A 261 -13.98 -19.30 11.76
N LEU A 262 -12.68 -19.27 12.03
CA LEU A 262 -11.70 -20.07 11.28
C LEU A 262 -12.00 -21.57 11.40
N ALA A 263 -12.24 -22.06 12.61
CA ALA A 263 -12.60 -23.47 12.82
C ALA A 263 -13.88 -23.84 12.05
N LYS A 264 -14.90 -22.98 12.11
CA LYS A 264 -16.16 -23.17 11.38
C LYS A 264 -15.93 -23.21 9.86
N GLU A 265 -15.19 -22.27 9.31
CA GLU A 265 -14.90 -22.17 7.87
C GLU A 265 -14.08 -23.37 7.38
N LEU A 266 -13.18 -23.90 8.22
CA LEU A 266 -12.37 -25.08 7.93
C LEU A 266 -13.10 -26.40 8.21
N GLY A 267 -14.32 -26.38 8.77
CA GLY A 267 -15.03 -27.60 9.17
C GLY A 267 -14.34 -28.36 10.32
N MET A 268 -13.55 -27.66 11.16
CA MET A 268 -12.74 -28.26 12.23
C MET A 268 -13.27 -27.89 13.61
N ALA A 269 -12.96 -28.74 14.61
CA ALA A 269 -13.19 -28.36 16.01
C ALA A 269 -12.21 -27.24 16.43
N LYS A 270 -12.68 -26.32 17.27
CA LYS A 270 -11.83 -25.24 17.81
C LYS A 270 -10.57 -25.77 18.51
N SER A 271 -10.69 -26.87 19.25
CA SER A 271 -9.57 -27.52 19.92
C SER A 271 -8.49 -27.99 18.97
N SER A 272 -8.87 -28.43 17.77
CA SER A 272 -7.91 -28.87 16.74
C SER A 272 -7.00 -27.74 16.24
N LEU A 273 -7.49 -26.49 16.22
CA LEU A 273 -6.64 -25.35 15.83
C LEU A 273 -5.57 -25.03 16.90
N TYR A 274 -5.87 -25.28 18.17
CA TYR A 274 -4.89 -25.07 19.25
C TYR A 274 -3.78 -26.14 19.31
N THR A 275 -3.95 -27.27 18.62
CA THR A 275 -2.86 -28.26 18.51
C THR A 275 -1.74 -27.80 17.57
N TYR A 276 -2.04 -26.87 16.67
CA TYR A 276 -1.05 -26.34 15.71
C TYR A 276 -0.25 -25.15 16.26
N SER A 277 -0.75 -24.45 17.28
CA SER A 277 -0.04 -23.28 17.83
C SER A 277 -0.64 -22.83 19.17
N SER A 278 0.20 -22.24 20.03
CA SER A 278 -0.19 -21.69 21.34
C SER A 278 -1.10 -20.46 21.21
N SER A 279 -1.13 -19.78 20.05
CA SER A 279 -1.97 -18.61 19.80
C SER A 279 -2.37 -18.50 18.33
N LYS A 280 -3.53 -17.84 18.09
CA LYS A 280 -4.01 -17.52 16.74
C LYS A 280 -2.92 -16.82 15.89
N ASN A 281 -2.23 -15.87 16.48
CA ASN A 281 -1.24 -15.09 15.76
C ASN A 281 -0.04 -15.94 15.33
N GLU A 282 0.48 -16.77 16.22
CA GLU A 282 1.58 -17.68 15.94
C GLU A 282 1.21 -18.70 14.85
N PHE A 283 -0.01 -19.24 14.90
CA PHE A 283 -0.52 -20.12 13.86
C PHE A 283 -0.52 -19.46 12.49
N ILE A 284 -1.10 -18.27 12.38
CA ILE A 284 -1.14 -17.49 11.13
C ILE A 284 0.29 -17.16 10.66
N PHE A 285 1.17 -16.81 11.58
CA PHE A 285 2.58 -16.51 11.25
C PHE A 285 3.32 -17.73 10.68
N ASN A 286 3.15 -18.90 11.24
CA ASN A 286 3.80 -20.11 10.76
C ASN A 286 3.36 -20.45 9.33
N LEU A 287 2.04 -20.43 9.07
CA LEU A 287 1.51 -20.66 7.73
C LEU A 287 2.04 -19.66 6.69
N LEU A 288 2.11 -18.40 7.08
CA LEU A 288 2.62 -17.37 6.18
C LEU A 288 4.13 -17.49 5.94
N ARG A 289 4.89 -17.93 6.94
CA ARG A 289 6.31 -18.22 6.77
C ARG A 289 6.52 -19.34 5.75
N GLU A 290 5.74 -20.41 5.83
CA GLU A 290 5.77 -21.51 4.86
C GLU A 290 5.47 -21.02 3.44
N GLU A 291 4.42 -20.25 3.27
CA GLU A 291 4.02 -19.72 1.96
C GLU A 291 5.02 -18.69 1.42
N LEU A 292 5.58 -17.83 2.27
CA LEU A 292 6.66 -16.91 1.90
C LEU A 292 7.92 -17.68 1.45
N THR A 293 8.27 -18.73 2.16
CA THR A 293 9.41 -19.57 1.79
C THR A 293 9.18 -20.21 0.43
N SER A 294 7.95 -20.70 0.16
CA SER A 294 7.58 -21.23 -1.15
C SER A 294 7.69 -20.16 -2.25
N MET A 295 7.10 -18.98 -2.03
CA MET A 295 7.19 -17.85 -2.97
C MET A 295 8.63 -17.48 -3.30
N ILE A 296 9.49 -17.39 -2.29
CA ILE A 296 10.89 -17.02 -2.45
C ILE A 296 11.66 -18.10 -3.22
N SER A 297 11.39 -19.37 -2.93
CA SER A 297 12.00 -20.48 -3.67
C SER A 297 11.69 -20.36 -5.17
N VAL A 298 10.44 -20.06 -5.52
CA VAL A 298 10.00 -19.86 -6.90
C VAL A 298 10.68 -18.63 -7.53
N LEU A 299 10.68 -17.51 -6.83
CA LEU A 299 11.35 -16.29 -7.30
C LEU A 299 12.84 -16.53 -7.55
N ASN A 300 13.53 -17.19 -6.63
CA ASN A 300 14.94 -17.53 -6.78
C ASN A 300 15.19 -18.45 -7.99
N GLN A 301 14.33 -19.45 -8.20
CA GLN A 301 14.47 -20.36 -9.33
C GLN A 301 14.39 -19.65 -10.67
N VAL A 302 13.51 -18.66 -10.82
CA VAL A 302 13.37 -17.85 -12.03
C VAL A 302 14.49 -16.82 -12.12
N CYS A 303 14.71 -16.07 -11.06
CA CYS A 303 15.58 -14.90 -11.03
C CYS A 303 17.05 -15.24 -11.23
N LYS A 304 17.53 -16.43 -10.80
CA LYS A 304 18.92 -16.87 -11.01
C LYS A 304 19.37 -16.91 -12.48
N ASN A 305 18.43 -16.90 -13.41
CA ASN A 305 18.73 -16.92 -14.84
C ASN A 305 19.09 -15.53 -15.39
N PHE A 306 18.90 -14.47 -14.60
CA PHE A 306 19.16 -13.10 -14.98
C PHE A 306 20.32 -12.54 -14.17
N LYS A 307 21.36 -12.05 -14.86
CA LYS A 307 22.55 -11.46 -14.22
C LYS A 307 22.52 -9.92 -14.23
N ASN A 308 21.85 -9.34 -15.22
CA ASN A 308 21.68 -7.90 -15.29
C ASN A 308 20.62 -7.44 -14.27
N ASN A 309 20.95 -6.46 -13.43
CA ASN A 309 20.09 -6.00 -12.34
C ASN A 309 18.72 -5.50 -12.81
N VAL A 310 18.64 -4.87 -13.99
CA VAL A 310 17.38 -4.36 -14.54
C VAL A 310 16.51 -5.50 -15.04
N GLU A 311 17.11 -6.46 -15.76
CA GLU A 311 16.40 -7.67 -16.22
C GLU A 311 15.92 -8.51 -15.04
N LEU A 312 16.76 -8.67 -14.03
CA LEU A 312 16.41 -9.35 -12.79
C LEU A 312 15.23 -8.69 -12.07
N SER A 313 15.24 -7.35 -11.97
CA SER A 313 14.16 -6.60 -11.33
C SER A 313 12.85 -6.73 -12.10
N TYR A 314 12.91 -6.74 -13.44
CA TYR A 314 11.73 -7.02 -14.25
C TYR A 314 11.24 -8.46 -14.10
N ALA A 315 12.14 -9.44 -14.18
CA ALA A 315 11.81 -10.84 -13.94
C ALA A 315 11.17 -11.05 -12.56
N PHE A 316 11.71 -10.39 -11.53
CA PHE A 316 11.18 -10.44 -10.17
C PHE A 316 9.74 -9.91 -10.08
N ILE A 317 9.47 -8.68 -10.55
CA ILE A 317 8.13 -8.10 -10.45
C ILE A 317 7.12 -8.88 -11.29
N TYR A 318 7.51 -9.36 -12.46
CA TYR A 318 6.68 -10.19 -13.33
C TYR A 318 6.34 -11.53 -12.67
N THR A 319 7.34 -12.24 -12.13
CA THR A 319 7.16 -13.51 -11.43
C THR A 319 6.34 -13.36 -10.16
N ALA A 320 6.58 -12.30 -9.37
CA ALA A 320 5.77 -11.99 -8.19
C ALA A 320 4.30 -11.74 -8.58
N THR A 321 4.06 -11.08 -9.71
CA THR A 321 2.70 -10.85 -10.23
C THR A 321 2.01 -12.17 -10.60
N GLN A 322 2.69 -13.09 -11.30
CA GLN A 322 2.17 -14.42 -11.60
C GLN A 322 1.80 -15.17 -10.32
N TYR A 323 2.69 -15.14 -9.33
CA TYR A 323 2.47 -15.79 -8.04
C TYR A 323 1.21 -15.25 -7.36
N PHE A 324 1.07 -13.94 -7.26
CA PHE A 324 -0.10 -13.31 -6.62
C PHE A 324 -1.40 -13.51 -7.40
N LEU A 325 -1.36 -13.56 -8.73
CA LEU A 325 -2.54 -13.87 -9.56
C LEU A 325 -3.05 -15.30 -9.31
N ASN A 326 -2.13 -16.26 -9.15
CA ASN A 326 -2.48 -17.64 -8.85
C ASN A 326 -2.86 -17.85 -7.37
N ARG A 327 -2.32 -17.05 -6.45
CA ARG A 327 -2.43 -17.19 -5.00
C ARG A 327 -3.21 -16.02 -4.36
N LYS A 328 -4.39 -15.71 -4.88
CA LYS A 328 -5.19 -14.54 -4.43
C LYS A 328 -5.52 -14.57 -2.93
N ASP A 329 -5.86 -15.74 -2.41
CA ASP A 329 -6.21 -15.89 -0.99
C ASP A 329 -5.00 -15.66 -0.08
N VAL A 330 -3.83 -16.09 -0.53
CA VAL A 330 -2.55 -15.79 0.12
C VAL A 330 -2.28 -14.28 0.10
N LEU A 331 -2.49 -13.63 -1.04
CA LEU A 331 -2.29 -12.20 -1.19
C LEU A 331 -3.12 -11.37 -0.21
N VAL A 332 -4.41 -11.73 -0.02
CA VAL A 332 -5.29 -11.09 0.98
C VAL A 332 -4.68 -11.21 2.39
N THR A 333 -4.10 -12.36 2.70
CA THR A 333 -3.47 -12.62 4.00
C THR A 333 -2.15 -11.84 4.16
N PHE A 334 -1.34 -11.74 3.10
CA PHE A 334 -0.14 -10.90 3.08
C PHE A 334 -0.45 -9.43 3.29
N GLN A 335 -1.50 -8.92 2.66
CA GLN A 335 -1.94 -7.55 2.89
C GLN A 335 -2.26 -7.31 4.37
N TRP A 336 -2.98 -8.26 4.98
CA TRP A 336 -3.30 -8.17 6.40
C TRP A 336 -2.05 -8.00 7.26
N ILE A 337 -1.01 -8.81 7.04
CA ILE A 337 0.23 -8.76 7.82
C ILE A 337 0.96 -7.45 7.61
N ARG A 338 1.08 -7.04 6.37
CA ARG A 338 1.68 -5.75 6.03
C ARG A 338 0.98 -4.59 6.75
N MET A 339 -0.33 -4.69 6.94
CA MET A 339 -1.13 -3.73 7.68
C MET A 339 -0.97 -3.82 9.19
N THR A 340 -0.59 -4.98 9.74
CA THR A 340 -0.35 -5.14 11.18
C THR A 340 1.00 -4.57 11.62
N GLY A 341 1.86 -4.10 10.67
CA GLY A 341 3.21 -3.60 10.95
C GLY A 341 4.15 -4.64 11.56
N ARG A 342 3.72 -5.88 11.57
CA ARG A 342 4.59 -6.98 11.96
C ARG A 342 5.43 -7.34 10.74
N ILE A 343 6.56 -6.66 10.59
CA ILE A 343 7.64 -7.15 9.76
C ILE A 343 8.01 -8.50 10.35
N PHE A 344 7.94 -9.54 9.55
CA PHE A 344 8.47 -10.83 9.97
C PHE A 344 9.95 -10.63 10.25
N PRO A 345 10.45 -10.96 11.44
CA PRO A 345 11.90 -10.90 11.70
C PRO A 345 12.71 -11.68 10.66
N ASP A 346 12.10 -12.74 10.11
CA ASP A 346 12.71 -13.63 9.12
C ASP A 346 12.56 -13.14 7.67
N THR A 347 11.74 -12.11 7.37
CA THR A 347 11.67 -11.58 6.00
C THR A 347 12.95 -10.86 5.60
N LYS A 348 13.72 -10.35 6.55
CA LYS A 348 15.04 -9.82 6.28
C LYS A 348 15.97 -10.93 5.78
N ASN A 349 16.06 -12.05 6.49
CA ASN A 349 16.85 -13.22 6.11
C ASN A 349 16.31 -13.86 4.81
N LEU A 350 15.02 -13.76 4.55
CA LEU A 350 14.38 -14.29 3.36
C LEU A 350 14.69 -13.44 2.11
N ALA A 351 14.70 -12.13 2.23
CA ALA A 351 15.12 -11.23 1.17
C ALA A 351 16.64 -11.37 0.91
N GLU A 352 17.44 -11.52 1.95
CA GLU A 352 18.89 -11.78 1.85
C GLU A 352 19.19 -13.03 1.00
N ASN A 353 18.39 -14.09 1.09
CA ASN A 353 18.58 -15.30 0.28
C ASN A 353 18.30 -15.11 -1.22
N ILE A 354 17.36 -14.21 -1.59
CA ILE A 354 17.16 -13.83 -3.00
C ILE A 354 18.36 -13.02 -3.50
N ILE A 355 18.97 -12.26 -2.63
CA ILE A 355 19.93 -11.21 -2.90
C ILE A 355 21.37 -11.76 -2.90
N GLN A 356 21.64 -12.87 -2.21
CA GLN A 356 22.97 -13.52 -2.14
C GLN A 356 23.54 -13.95 -3.50
N ASN A 357 22.70 -14.05 -4.53
CA ASN A 357 23.12 -14.38 -5.90
C ASN A 357 23.34 -13.14 -6.80
N LEU A 358 23.17 -11.94 -6.24
CA LEU A 358 23.42 -10.69 -6.95
C LEU A 358 24.82 -10.22 -6.63
N ASP A 359 25.64 -9.99 -7.67
CA ASP A 359 26.95 -9.36 -7.52
C ASP A 359 26.85 -8.08 -6.69
N ASP A 360 27.82 -7.91 -5.77
CA ASP A 360 27.90 -6.79 -4.83
C ASP A 360 28.27 -5.44 -5.48
N ASP A 361 28.15 -5.31 -6.79
CA ASP A 361 28.33 -4.02 -7.46
C ASP A 361 27.28 -3.01 -6.96
N ALA A 362 27.61 -2.44 -5.80
CA ALA A 362 26.81 -1.49 -5.06
C ALA A 362 26.49 -0.23 -5.88
N ASP A 363 27.26 0.05 -6.94
CA ASP A 363 27.10 1.21 -7.81
C ASP A 363 25.91 1.11 -8.78
N SER A 364 25.30 -0.08 -8.94
CA SER A 364 24.17 -0.28 -9.85
C SER A 364 22.79 -0.04 -9.23
N PHE A 365 22.69 0.11 -7.91
CA PHE A 365 21.45 0.39 -7.16
C PHE A 365 21.34 1.87 -6.71
N GLY A 366 21.82 2.80 -7.49
CA GLY A 366 21.69 4.24 -7.24
C GLY A 366 20.66 4.90 -8.13
N LEU A 367 19.83 5.78 -7.58
CA LEU A 367 19.20 6.84 -8.36
C LEU A 367 20.29 7.57 -9.16
N GLN A 368 19.93 8.12 -10.33
CA GLN A 368 20.85 8.86 -11.20
C GLN A 368 21.72 9.84 -10.39
N GLU A 369 22.97 10.09 -10.84
CA GLU A 369 23.99 10.91 -10.15
C GLU A 369 23.63 12.39 -9.85
N ASN A 370 22.41 12.81 -10.11
CA ASN A 370 21.87 14.07 -9.56
C ASN A 370 21.54 13.97 -8.06
N ASP A 371 22.23 13.07 -7.39
CA ASP A 371 22.00 12.63 -6.02
C ASP A 371 22.20 13.78 -5.00
N THR A 372 21.20 14.64 -4.94
CA THR A 372 21.02 15.55 -3.80
C THR A 372 20.40 14.82 -2.61
N SER A 373 19.89 13.59 -2.81
CA SER A 373 19.32 12.78 -1.75
C SER A 373 20.38 11.85 -1.14
N SER A 374 20.66 12.00 0.14
CA SER A 374 21.49 11.08 0.92
C SER A 374 20.78 9.72 1.17
N PHE A 375 19.71 9.42 0.43
CA PHE A 375 18.92 8.20 0.60
C PHE A 375 19.54 7.03 -0.15
N LYS A 376 20.17 6.12 0.58
CA LYS A 376 20.64 4.82 0.05
C LYS A 376 19.57 3.76 0.29
N MET A 377 19.00 3.21 -0.79
CA MET A 377 18.03 2.12 -0.70
C MET A 377 18.76 0.79 -0.53
N GLN A 378 18.40 0.05 0.54
CA GLN A 378 18.87 -1.33 0.69
C GLN A 378 18.16 -2.23 -0.33
N LYS A 379 18.87 -3.27 -0.82
CA LYS A 379 18.33 -4.23 -1.81
C LYS A 379 17.01 -4.85 -1.32
N GLU A 380 16.91 -5.20 -0.03
CA GLU A 380 15.72 -5.78 0.59
C GLU A 380 14.52 -4.83 0.50
N THR A 381 14.75 -3.55 0.74
CA THR A 381 13.72 -2.50 0.63
C THR A 381 13.25 -2.35 -0.81
N PHE A 382 14.17 -2.41 -1.78
CA PHE A 382 13.86 -2.33 -3.20
C PHE A 382 12.96 -3.49 -3.65
N TYR A 383 13.32 -4.74 -3.37
CA TYR A 383 12.50 -5.90 -3.76
C TYR A 383 11.18 -5.98 -2.97
N SER A 384 11.16 -5.52 -1.73
CA SER A 384 9.93 -5.37 -0.96
C SER A 384 8.99 -4.33 -1.58
N TRP A 385 9.54 -3.22 -2.08
CA TRP A 385 8.79 -2.22 -2.83
C TRP A 385 8.25 -2.78 -4.16
N LEU A 386 9.06 -3.48 -4.96
CA LEU A 386 8.59 -4.14 -6.19
C LEU A 386 7.44 -5.13 -5.91
N SER A 387 7.56 -5.95 -4.86
CA SER A 387 6.49 -6.84 -4.42
C SER A 387 5.23 -6.08 -4.00
N ALA A 388 5.40 -4.94 -3.34
CA ALA A 388 4.29 -4.08 -2.94
C ALA A 388 3.57 -3.48 -4.15
N VAL A 389 4.31 -3.05 -5.15
CA VAL A 389 3.75 -2.52 -6.41
C VAL A 389 3.01 -3.63 -7.16
N ALA A 390 3.62 -4.80 -7.36
CA ALA A 390 2.97 -5.95 -7.99
C ALA A 390 1.65 -6.32 -7.29
N SER A 391 1.70 -6.47 -5.96
CA SER A 391 0.52 -6.81 -5.16
C SER A 391 -0.59 -5.78 -5.29
N SER A 392 -0.26 -4.49 -5.37
CA SER A 392 -1.25 -3.42 -5.47
C SER A 392 -2.06 -3.51 -6.77
N PHE A 393 -1.44 -3.87 -7.89
CA PHE A 393 -2.13 -4.03 -9.16
C PHE A 393 -2.98 -5.30 -9.20
N VAL A 394 -2.47 -6.42 -8.67
CA VAL A 394 -3.25 -7.67 -8.60
C VAL A 394 -4.53 -7.49 -7.78
N LEU A 395 -4.47 -6.72 -6.69
CA LEU A 395 -5.64 -6.43 -5.88
C LEU A 395 -6.68 -5.54 -6.56
N GLN A 396 -6.25 -4.66 -7.44
CA GLN A 396 -7.13 -3.80 -8.21
C GLN A 396 -7.83 -4.55 -9.36
N LYS A 397 -7.36 -5.77 -9.72
CA LYS A 397 -7.92 -6.56 -10.82
C LYS A 397 -9.44 -6.69 -10.75
N ASN A 398 -9.97 -7.10 -9.60
CA ASN A 398 -11.41 -7.29 -9.42
C ASN A 398 -12.18 -5.96 -9.42
N ASN A 399 -11.58 -4.88 -8.91
CA ASN A 399 -12.22 -3.58 -8.82
C ASN A 399 -12.44 -2.94 -10.20
N HIS A 400 -11.59 -3.28 -11.17
CA HIS A 400 -11.65 -2.74 -12.54
C HIS A 400 -12.00 -3.80 -13.58
N ASN A 401 -12.35 -5.02 -13.15
CA ASN A 401 -12.69 -6.16 -14.01
C ASN A 401 -11.62 -6.44 -15.10
N LEU A 402 -10.34 -6.42 -14.68
CA LEU A 402 -9.20 -6.61 -15.58
C LEU A 402 -8.91 -8.09 -15.84
N SER A 403 -8.47 -8.42 -17.05
CA SER A 403 -7.93 -9.75 -17.36
C SER A 403 -6.50 -9.92 -16.81
N ASP A 404 -5.99 -11.15 -16.79
CA ASP A 404 -4.59 -11.39 -16.38
C ASP A 404 -3.61 -10.75 -17.38
N GLU A 405 -3.92 -10.76 -18.68
CA GLU A 405 -3.14 -10.12 -19.73
C GLU A 405 -3.05 -8.60 -19.53
N GLN A 406 -4.16 -7.97 -19.14
CA GLN A 406 -4.17 -6.54 -18.80
C GLN A 406 -3.34 -6.24 -17.56
N ILE A 407 -3.32 -7.11 -16.55
CA ILE A 407 -2.42 -6.95 -15.40
C ILE A 407 -0.94 -7.03 -15.84
N PHE A 408 -0.58 -7.97 -16.72
CA PHE A 408 0.79 -8.05 -17.24
C PHE A 408 1.16 -6.84 -18.10
N GLU A 409 0.23 -6.29 -18.88
CA GLU A 409 0.43 -5.03 -19.59
C GLU A 409 0.67 -3.87 -18.63
N ILE A 410 -0.12 -3.77 -17.57
CA ILE A 410 0.05 -2.79 -16.49
C ILE A 410 1.45 -2.93 -15.85
N ILE A 411 1.92 -4.15 -15.59
CA ILE A 411 3.24 -4.39 -15.01
C ILE A 411 4.36 -3.93 -15.96
N ARG A 412 4.25 -4.16 -17.27
CA ARG A 412 5.21 -3.65 -18.28
C ARG A 412 5.27 -2.12 -18.27
N ILE A 413 4.10 -1.47 -18.32
CA ILE A 413 4.01 -0.01 -18.27
C ILE A 413 4.56 0.51 -16.94
N CYS A 414 4.19 -0.12 -15.83
CA CYS A 414 4.68 0.25 -14.50
C CYS A 414 6.20 0.14 -14.41
N PHE A 415 6.79 -0.94 -14.96
CA PHE A 415 8.23 -1.10 -14.96
C PHE A 415 8.93 -0.04 -15.84
N SER A 416 8.30 0.41 -16.91
CA SER A 416 8.82 1.56 -17.68
C SER A 416 8.87 2.83 -16.82
N TYR A 417 7.87 3.06 -15.95
CA TYR A 417 7.90 4.16 -14.98
C TYR A 417 8.96 3.94 -13.89
N ILE A 418 9.14 2.71 -13.42
CA ILE A 418 10.24 2.38 -12.49
C ILE A 418 11.59 2.70 -13.11
N GLN A 419 11.77 2.40 -14.41
CA GLN A 419 13.03 2.65 -15.09
C GLN A 419 13.31 4.13 -15.35
N SER A 420 12.32 4.88 -15.86
CA SER A 420 12.54 6.18 -16.48
C SER A 420 11.75 7.34 -15.87
N GLY A 421 10.91 7.07 -14.87
CA GLY A 421 10.00 8.05 -14.30
C GLY A 421 8.76 8.30 -15.14
N LEU A 422 7.83 9.06 -14.58
CA LEU A 422 6.56 9.40 -15.20
C LEU A 422 6.71 10.49 -16.29
N THR A 423 7.70 11.37 -16.14
CA THR A 423 7.91 12.51 -17.04
C THR A 423 8.56 12.11 -18.36
N ASN A 424 9.49 11.18 -18.32
CA ASN A 424 10.25 10.74 -19.49
C ASN A 424 9.50 9.76 -20.40
N CYS A 425 8.47 9.09 -19.89
CA CYS A 425 7.65 8.18 -20.70
C CYS A 425 6.69 8.90 -21.66
N ASN A 426 6.40 10.19 -21.44
CA ASN A 426 5.50 10.97 -22.31
C ASN A 426 6.20 11.63 -23.49
N SER A 427 7.54 11.64 -23.55
CA SER A 427 8.33 12.27 -24.63
C SER A 427 8.54 11.36 -25.85
N ASN A 428 8.11 10.11 -25.80
CA ASN A 428 8.25 9.13 -26.88
C ASN A 428 6.93 8.79 -27.60
N LYS A 429 5.92 9.68 -27.52
CA LYS A 429 4.68 9.57 -28.33
C LYS A 429 4.57 10.65 -29.37
#